data_1d2a8d2ee552fe139f00dd9a75db0639
#
_entry.id   1d2a8d2ee552fe139f00dd9a75db0639
#
_cell.length_a   1.000
_cell.length_b   1.000
_cell.length_c   1.000
_cell.angle_alpha   90.00
_cell.angle_beta   90.00
_cell.angle_gamma   90.00
#
_symmetry.space_group_name_H-M   'P 1'
#
loop_
_entity.id
_entity.type
_entity.pdbx_description
1 polymer ?
#
loop_
_entity_poly.entity_id
_entity_poly.type
_entity_poly.pdbx_seq_one_letter_code
_entity_poly.pdbx_strand_id
1 'polypeptide(L)'
;MQENTTKIIGVCVADISTDYNDRFFEAFKRLAHEFHFKVLFFSAFSPLYWDQKHDIGEGNIYQLIDTDVLDGLIMLTITIKNELVRKSIIEHAKKRHIPVISIEYPLEGSLSIIYEYKSTMRKLLSHLINDHGYRRINFIAGQKDNLFSEERLQVYRDV
;
A
#
# COMPACT_ATOMS: atom_id res chain seq x y z
N MET A 1 2.94 -12.98 36.10
CA MET A 1 3.19 -11.61 35.60
C MET A 1 3.46 -11.74 34.12
N GLN A 2 2.52 -11.32 33.24
CA GLN A 2 2.83 -11.22 31.82
C GLN A 2 3.83 -10.08 31.66
N GLU A 3 5.03 -10.37 31.19
CA GLU A 3 5.97 -9.35 30.72
C GLU A 3 5.23 -8.56 29.63
N ASN A 4 4.97 -7.30 29.92
CA ASN A 4 4.34 -6.39 28.98
C ASN A 4 5.39 -6.00 27.92
N THR A 5 5.74 -6.96 27.06
CA THR A 5 6.70 -6.74 25.97
C THR A 5 6.06 -5.77 24.96
N THR A 6 6.69 -4.62 24.79
CA THR A 6 6.25 -3.62 23.81
C THR A 6 6.20 -4.24 22.43
N LYS A 7 5.04 -4.20 21.77
CA LYS A 7 4.85 -4.72 20.41
C LYS A 7 5.69 -3.97 19.39
N ILE A 8 6.19 -4.66 18.39
CA ILE A 8 7.01 -4.10 17.32
C ILE A 8 6.32 -4.34 15.97
N ILE A 9 5.95 -3.27 15.30
CA ILE A 9 5.29 -3.30 13.98
C ILE A 9 6.28 -2.89 12.90
N GLY A 10 6.48 -3.77 11.92
CA GLY A 10 7.23 -3.44 10.71
C GLY A 10 6.36 -2.67 9.74
N VAL A 11 6.92 -1.70 9.02
CA VAL A 11 6.25 -0.97 7.94
C VAL A 11 7.12 -1.04 6.69
N CYS A 12 6.62 -1.70 5.64
CA CYS A 12 7.27 -1.76 4.33
C CYS A 12 6.74 -0.65 3.43
N VAL A 13 7.65 0.13 2.89
CA VAL A 13 7.35 1.28 2.02
C VAL A 13 8.44 1.43 0.97
N ALA A 14 8.10 1.97 -0.20
CA ALA A 14 9.05 2.40 -1.21
C ALA A 14 8.78 3.87 -1.58
N ASP A 15 9.75 4.52 -2.25
CA ASP A 15 9.64 5.92 -2.68
C ASP A 15 9.35 6.88 -1.50
N ILE A 16 10.26 6.87 -0.52
CA ILE A 16 10.07 7.58 0.77
C ILE A 16 10.01 9.10 0.64
N SER A 17 10.40 9.65 -0.50
CA SER A 17 10.54 11.10 -0.71
C SER A 17 9.24 11.80 -1.11
N THR A 18 8.09 11.13 -1.00
CA THR A 18 6.80 11.71 -1.39
C THR A 18 6.04 12.27 -0.20
N ASP A 19 5.34 13.39 -0.38
CA ASP A 19 4.42 13.99 0.61
C ASP A 19 3.36 12.99 1.13
N TYR A 20 3.01 12.02 0.30
CA TYR A 20 2.10 10.94 0.66
C TYR A 20 2.69 10.09 1.78
N ASN A 21 3.93 9.66 1.64
CA ASN A 21 4.61 8.84 2.63
C ASN A 21 4.89 9.60 3.93
N ASP A 22 5.21 10.90 3.86
CA ASP A 22 5.43 11.74 5.03
C ASP A 22 4.21 11.75 5.97
N ARG A 23 3.01 11.83 5.42
CA ARG A 23 1.77 11.76 6.20
C ARG A 23 1.59 10.42 6.92
N PHE A 24 1.98 9.32 6.27
CA PHE A 24 1.97 8.00 6.90
C PHE A 24 3.00 7.91 8.02
N PHE A 25 4.21 8.41 7.81
CA PHE A 25 5.25 8.38 8.84
C PHE A 25 4.83 9.17 10.09
N GLU A 26 4.27 10.36 9.91
CA GLU A 26 3.77 11.15 11.03
C GLU A 26 2.58 10.46 11.76
N ALA A 27 1.67 9.83 11.00
CA ALA A 27 0.58 9.06 11.59
C ALA A 27 1.11 7.87 12.40
N PHE A 28 2.07 7.11 11.87
CA PHE A 28 2.66 5.98 12.59
C PHE A 28 3.40 6.41 13.85
N LYS A 29 4.18 7.50 13.81
CA LYS A 29 4.84 8.04 15.01
C LYS A 29 3.83 8.39 16.09
N ARG A 30 2.76 9.10 15.74
CA ARG A 30 1.70 9.49 16.68
C ARG A 30 1.02 8.27 17.29
N LEU A 31 0.60 7.31 16.45
CA LEU A 31 -0.07 6.09 16.89
C LEU A 31 0.84 5.19 17.73
N ALA A 32 2.12 5.10 17.37
CA ALA A 32 3.10 4.34 18.15
C ALA A 32 3.24 4.89 19.59
N HIS A 33 3.24 6.20 19.72
CA HIS A 33 3.26 6.85 21.03
C HIS A 33 1.93 6.62 21.79
N GLU A 34 0.79 6.80 21.13
CA GLU A 34 -0.54 6.67 21.73
C GLU A 34 -0.84 5.24 22.20
N PHE A 35 -0.48 4.24 21.40
CA PHE A 35 -0.77 2.83 21.67
C PHE A 35 0.43 2.06 22.23
N HIS A 36 1.52 2.72 22.57
CA HIS A 36 2.71 2.14 23.19
C HIS A 36 3.33 0.95 22.43
N PHE A 37 3.46 1.07 21.09
CA PHE A 37 4.22 0.12 20.29
C PHE A 37 5.42 0.78 19.60
N LYS A 38 6.35 -0.02 19.10
CA LYS A 38 7.49 0.46 18.30
C LYS A 38 7.21 0.25 16.82
N VAL A 39 7.75 1.13 15.98
CA VAL A 39 7.68 1.01 14.52
C VAL A 39 9.07 0.87 13.95
N LEU A 40 9.26 -0.13 13.08
CA LEU A 40 10.45 -0.30 12.24
C LEU A 40 10.08 -0.08 10.78
N PHE A 41 10.70 0.90 10.15
CA PHE A 41 10.48 1.17 8.73
C PHE A 41 11.50 0.43 7.88
N PHE A 42 11.02 -0.39 6.96
CA PHE A 42 11.78 -1.04 5.89
C PHE A 42 11.49 -0.27 4.62
N SER A 43 12.44 0.57 4.20
CA SER A 43 12.18 1.54 3.16
C SER A 43 13.19 1.45 2.02
N ALA A 44 12.68 1.29 0.79
CA ALA A 44 13.44 1.54 -0.43
C ALA A 44 13.28 3.02 -0.86
N PHE A 45 14.30 3.58 -1.48
CA PHE A 45 14.29 4.95 -1.97
C PHE A 45 13.49 5.09 -3.27
N SER A 46 13.64 4.13 -4.19
CA SER A 46 12.92 4.14 -5.45
C SER A 46 11.58 3.40 -5.36
N PRO A 47 10.61 3.70 -6.25
CA PRO A 47 9.32 3.02 -6.28
C PRO A 47 9.40 1.56 -6.77
N LEU A 48 10.60 1.02 -7.04
CA LEU A 48 10.85 -0.35 -7.47
C LEU A 48 9.98 -0.78 -8.67
N TYR A 49 9.97 0.05 -9.72
CA TYR A 49 9.19 -0.23 -10.94
C TYR A 49 9.85 -1.25 -11.85
N TRP A 50 11.19 -1.32 -11.85
CA TRP A 50 11.98 -1.95 -12.89
C TRP A 50 12.83 -3.08 -12.33
N ASP A 51 13.05 -4.13 -13.12
CA ASP A 51 13.97 -5.23 -12.80
C ASP A 51 15.44 -4.82 -13.00
N GLN A 52 15.79 -3.59 -12.67
CA GLN A 52 17.17 -3.12 -12.76
C GLN A 52 17.97 -3.61 -11.55
N LYS A 53 19.28 -3.77 -11.73
CA LYS A 53 20.17 -4.21 -10.64
C LYS A 53 20.10 -3.31 -9.41
N HIS A 54 19.86 -2.02 -9.61
CA HIS A 54 19.67 -1.05 -8.54
C HIS A 54 18.41 -1.37 -7.70
N ASP A 55 17.28 -1.60 -8.36
CA ASP A 55 16.01 -1.90 -7.67
C ASP A 55 16.07 -3.23 -6.92
N ILE A 56 16.80 -4.23 -7.47
CA ILE A 56 17.05 -5.49 -6.77
C ILE A 56 17.86 -5.23 -5.49
N GLY A 57 18.90 -4.39 -5.57
CA GLY A 57 19.70 -4.00 -4.41
C GLY A 57 18.89 -3.31 -3.33
N GLU A 58 18.07 -2.33 -3.69
CA GLU A 58 17.19 -1.62 -2.76
C GLU A 58 16.11 -2.53 -2.16
N GLY A 59 15.56 -3.44 -2.96
CA GLY A 59 14.57 -4.42 -2.50
C GLY A 59 15.09 -5.37 -1.41
N ASN A 60 16.41 -5.53 -1.27
CA ASN A 60 17.01 -6.38 -0.24
C ASN A 60 16.72 -5.90 1.18
N ILE A 61 16.35 -4.64 1.39
CA ILE A 61 15.94 -4.13 2.71
C ILE A 61 14.79 -4.94 3.29
N TYR A 62 13.90 -5.45 2.44
CA TYR A 62 12.74 -6.23 2.90
C TYR A 62 13.09 -7.66 3.35
N GLN A 63 14.30 -8.15 3.09
CA GLN A 63 14.78 -9.42 3.65
C GLN A 63 15.00 -9.33 5.17
N LEU A 64 15.20 -8.12 5.70
CA LEU A 64 15.35 -7.88 7.13
C LEU A 64 14.05 -8.13 7.92
N ILE A 65 12.92 -8.34 7.25
CA ILE A 65 11.65 -8.75 7.85
C ILE A 65 11.76 -10.18 8.42
N ASP A 66 12.68 -10.99 7.88
CA ASP A 66 12.93 -12.35 8.36
C ASP A 66 13.64 -12.36 9.73
N THR A 67 12.99 -11.71 10.71
CA THR A 67 13.46 -11.58 12.10
C THR A 67 12.37 -12.01 13.07
N ASP A 68 12.80 -12.48 14.26
CA ASP A 68 11.87 -12.91 15.32
C ASP A 68 11.35 -11.73 16.18
N VAL A 69 11.62 -10.49 15.77
CA VAL A 69 11.28 -9.31 16.58
C VAL A 69 9.96 -8.65 16.21
N LEU A 70 9.38 -8.95 15.03
CA LEU A 70 8.16 -8.32 14.56
C LEU A 70 6.91 -9.05 15.05
N ASP A 71 5.98 -8.32 15.62
CA ASP A 71 4.65 -8.80 16.00
C ASP A 71 3.60 -8.63 14.88
N GLY A 72 3.86 -7.77 13.91
CA GLY A 72 3.00 -7.53 12.76
C GLY A 72 3.71 -6.73 11.68
N LEU A 73 3.15 -6.75 10.47
CA LEU A 73 3.70 -6.07 9.30
C LEU A 73 2.61 -5.27 8.60
N ILE A 74 2.91 -4.03 8.27
CA ILE A 74 2.07 -3.18 7.43
C ILE A 74 2.83 -2.90 6.13
N MET A 75 2.17 -3.11 4.99
CA MET A 75 2.71 -2.77 3.68
C MET A 75 1.94 -1.56 3.12
N LEU A 76 2.66 -0.49 2.81
CA LEU A 76 2.14 0.56 1.92
C LEU A 76 2.26 0.06 0.48
N THR A 77 1.41 -0.90 0.14
CA THR A 77 1.57 -1.80 -1.01
C THR A 77 1.57 -1.05 -2.34
N ILE A 78 0.83 0.06 -2.42
CA ILE A 78 0.79 0.90 -3.62
C ILE A 78 2.15 1.54 -3.95
N THR A 79 3.02 1.70 -2.97
CA THR A 79 4.36 2.27 -3.17
C THR A 79 5.35 1.25 -3.71
N ILE A 80 5.15 -0.05 -3.40
CA ILE A 80 6.02 -1.15 -3.84
C ILE A 80 5.45 -1.70 -5.15
N LYS A 81 5.90 -1.21 -6.29
CA LYS A 81 5.33 -1.53 -7.62
C LYS A 81 5.70 -2.93 -8.11
N ASN A 82 6.88 -3.43 -7.76
CA ASN A 82 7.35 -4.73 -8.21
C ASN A 82 6.58 -5.87 -7.50
N GLU A 83 5.89 -6.69 -8.28
CA GLU A 83 5.09 -7.80 -7.78
C GLU A 83 5.93 -8.88 -7.10
N LEU A 84 7.12 -9.17 -7.61
CA LEU A 84 8.02 -10.18 -7.03
C LEU A 84 8.49 -9.75 -5.64
N VAL A 85 8.77 -8.45 -5.46
CA VAL A 85 9.11 -7.90 -4.15
C VAL A 85 7.94 -8.05 -3.18
N ARG A 86 6.71 -7.71 -3.60
CA ARG A 86 5.51 -7.87 -2.76
C ARG A 86 5.30 -9.34 -2.34
N LYS A 87 5.43 -10.27 -3.30
CA LYS A 87 5.33 -11.72 -3.01
C LYS A 87 6.40 -12.17 -2.03
N SER A 88 7.65 -11.75 -2.22
CA SER A 88 8.76 -12.08 -1.33
C SER A 88 8.50 -11.59 0.12
N ILE A 89 7.99 -10.37 0.29
CA ILE A 89 7.63 -9.84 1.62
C ILE A 89 6.58 -10.73 2.30
N ILE A 90 5.52 -11.10 1.58
CA ILE A 90 4.47 -11.99 2.11
C ILE A 90 5.03 -13.35 2.49
N GLU A 91 5.89 -13.93 1.66
CA GLU A 91 6.51 -15.23 1.94
C GLU A 91 7.39 -15.20 3.19
N HIS A 92 8.19 -14.16 3.37
CA HIS A 92 9.01 -13.98 4.58
C HIS A 92 8.13 -13.83 5.82
N ALA A 93 7.10 -12.98 5.76
CA ALA A 93 6.17 -12.80 6.87
C ALA A 93 5.43 -14.12 7.22
N LYS A 94 4.99 -14.88 6.21
CA LYS A 94 4.32 -16.16 6.38
C LYS A 94 5.21 -17.20 7.07
N LYS A 95 6.49 -17.30 6.69
CA LYS A 95 7.47 -18.20 7.32
C LYS A 95 7.62 -17.94 8.83
N ARG A 96 7.47 -16.70 9.24
CA ARG A 96 7.59 -16.24 10.63
C ARG A 96 6.25 -16.11 11.35
N HIS A 97 5.16 -16.48 10.71
CA HIS A 97 3.79 -16.32 11.22
C HIS A 97 3.45 -14.87 11.61
N ILE A 98 4.06 -13.90 10.93
CA ILE A 98 3.81 -12.47 11.14
C ILE A 98 2.53 -12.09 10.37
N PRO A 99 1.48 -11.58 11.05
CA PRO A 99 0.29 -11.08 10.37
C PRO A 99 0.61 -9.85 9.51
N VAL A 100 0.05 -9.80 8.30
CA VAL A 100 0.30 -8.72 7.35
C VAL A 100 -0.96 -7.95 7.04
N ILE A 101 -0.87 -6.62 7.06
CA ILE A 101 -1.89 -5.70 6.57
C ILE A 101 -1.36 -5.01 5.32
N SER A 102 -2.09 -5.14 4.20
CA SER A 102 -1.83 -4.40 2.96
C SER A 102 -2.71 -3.17 2.90
N ILE A 103 -2.13 -2.01 2.62
CA ILE A 103 -2.86 -0.74 2.48
C ILE A 103 -2.99 -0.37 1.01
N GLU A 104 -4.22 -0.02 0.63
CA GLU A 104 -4.64 0.44 -0.71
C GLU A 104 -4.46 -0.56 -1.85
N TYR A 105 -4.13 -1.81 -1.58
CA TYR A 105 -3.99 -2.82 -2.62
C TYR A 105 -4.43 -4.19 -2.11
N PRO A 106 -5.30 -4.91 -2.85
CA PRO A 106 -5.66 -6.28 -2.49
C PRO A 106 -4.43 -7.17 -2.69
N LEU A 107 -3.99 -7.84 -1.65
CA LEU A 107 -2.81 -8.69 -1.69
C LEU A 107 -3.12 -10.03 -1.03
N GLU A 108 -2.95 -11.10 -1.77
CA GLU A 108 -3.14 -12.46 -1.27
C GLU A 108 -2.20 -12.75 -0.09
N GLY A 109 -2.71 -13.40 0.94
CA GLY A 109 -1.96 -13.71 2.16
C GLY A 109 -1.90 -12.56 3.17
N SER A 110 -2.62 -11.46 2.95
CA SER A 110 -2.74 -10.34 3.87
C SER A 110 -4.19 -9.95 4.15
N LEU A 111 -4.42 -9.25 5.26
CA LEU A 111 -5.63 -8.46 5.44
C LEU A 111 -5.46 -7.15 4.66
N SER A 112 -6.38 -6.85 3.73
CA SER A 112 -6.25 -5.65 2.88
C SER A 112 -7.22 -4.56 3.29
N ILE A 113 -6.70 -3.35 3.48
CA ILE A 113 -7.49 -2.12 3.69
C ILE A 113 -7.52 -1.37 2.36
N ILE A 114 -8.71 -1.27 1.75
CA ILE A 114 -8.90 -0.72 0.41
C ILE A 114 -9.91 0.42 0.49
N TYR A 115 -9.62 1.52 -0.21
CA TYR A 115 -10.60 2.59 -0.38
C TYR A 115 -11.66 2.18 -1.41
N GLU A 116 -12.92 2.37 -1.06
CA GLU A 116 -14.03 2.21 -2.00
C GLU A 116 -14.21 3.51 -2.79
N TYR A 117 -13.68 3.57 -4.01
CA TYR A 117 -13.79 4.74 -4.90
C TYR A 117 -14.71 4.50 -6.09
N LYS A 118 -15.16 3.29 -6.36
CA LYS A 118 -16.07 2.99 -7.50
C LYS A 118 -17.40 3.71 -7.34
N SER A 119 -18.01 3.65 -6.15
CA SER A 119 -19.27 4.33 -5.88
C SER A 119 -19.10 5.85 -5.92
N THR A 120 -18.00 6.36 -5.36
CA THR A 120 -17.69 7.79 -5.38
C THR A 120 -17.52 8.30 -6.80
N MET A 121 -16.77 7.59 -7.64
CA MET A 121 -16.60 7.95 -9.04
C MET A 121 -17.90 7.86 -9.83
N ARG A 122 -18.72 6.84 -9.59
CA ARG A 122 -20.05 6.71 -10.18
C ARG A 122 -20.94 7.91 -9.81
N LYS A 123 -20.95 8.31 -8.55
CA LYS A 123 -21.68 9.49 -8.08
C LYS A 123 -21.21 10.77 -8.78
N LEU A 124 -19.89 10.96 -8.92
CA LEU A 124 -19.32 12.10 -9.61
C LEU A 124 -19.77 12.16 -11.09
N LEU A 125 -19.66 11.06 -11.82
CA LEU A 125 -20.09 10.99 -13.22
C LEU A 125 -21.60 11.20 -13.34
N SER A 126 -22.39 10.58 -12.50
CA SER A 126 -23.85 10.75 -12.48
C SER A 126 -24.24 12.21 -12.19
N HIS A 127 -23.53 12.89 -11.30
CA HIS A 127 -23.72 14.31 -11.00
C HIS A 127 -23.44 15.17 -12.26
N LEU A 128 -22.32 14.94 -12.94
CA LEU A 128 -21.99 15.66 -14.17
C LEU A 128 -23.06 15.47 -15.28
N ILE A 129 -23.61 14.28 -15.37
CA ILE A 129 -24.61 13.94 -16.40
C ILE A 129 -26.01 14.47 -16.01
N ASN A 130 -26.46 14.20 -14.79
CA ASN A 130 -27.85 14.43 -14.39
C ASN A 130 -28.09 15.87 -13.93
N ASP A 131 -27.13 16.43 -13.15
CA ASP A 131 -27.32 17.75 -12.55
C ASP A 131 -26.78 18.87 -13.46
N HIS A 132 -25.69 18.62 -14.20
CA HIS A 132 -25.08 19.57 -15.11
C HIS A 132 -25.45 19.35 -16.59
N GLY A 133 -26.08 18.24 -16.93
CA GLY A 133 -26.54 17.95 -18.28
C GLY A 133 -25.42 17.64 -19.29
N TYR A 134 -24.19 17.39 -18.83
CA TYR A 134 -23.08 17.09 -19.74
C TYR A 134 -23.29 15.77 -20.46
N ARG A 135 -23.03 15.75 -21.77
CA ARG A 135 -23.17 14.57 -22.65
C ARG A 135 -21.88 14.22 -23.37
N ARG A 136 -20.85 15.05 -23.26
CA ARG A 136 -19.54 14.83 -23.84
C ARG A 136 -18.52 14.95 -22.74
N ILE A 137 -18.25 13.83 -22.09
CA ILE A 137 -17.30 13.75 -20.98
C ILE A 137 -16.11 12.94 -21.48
N ASN A 138 -14.93 13.55 -21.51
CA ASN A 138 -13.70 12.84 -21.84
C ASN A 138 -13.08 12.29 -20.55
N PHE A 139 -12.55 11.09 -20.62
CA PHE A 139 -11.84 10.45 -19.52
C PHE A 139 -10.37 10.22 -19.89
N ILE A 140 -9.48 10.77 -19.11
CA ILE A 140 -8.05 10.48 -19.24
C ILE A 140 -7.76 9.26 -18.37
N ALA A 141 -7.62 8.11 -19.02
CA ALA A 141 -7.26 6.87 -18.33
C ALA A 141 -5.84 6.95 -17.75
N GLY A 142 -5.63 6.27 -16.66
CA GLY A 142 -4.29 6.07 -16.10
C GLY A 142 -3.51 5.00 -16.86
N GLN A 143 -2.42 4.55 -16.26
CA GLN A 143 -1.55 3.53 -16.83
C GLN A 143 -2.32 2.22 -17.07
N LYS A 144 -2.11 1.60 -18.23
CA LYS A 144 -2.61 0.27 -18.55
C LYS A 144 -2.04 -0.75 -17.56
N ASP A 145 -2.82 -1.80 -17.28
CA ASP A 145 -2.47 -2.86 -16.33
C ASP A 145 -2.34 -2.38 -14.86
N ASN A 146 -2.75 -1.15 -14.57
CA ASN A 146 -2.93 -0.67 -13.20
C ASN A 146 -4.37 -0.93 -12.75
N LEU A 147 -4.55 -1.78 -11.74
CA LEU A 147 -5.86 -2.21 -11.24
C LEU A 147 -6.83 -1.05 -11.02
N PHE A 148 -6.37 0.01 -10.36
CA PHE A 148 -7.21 1.16 -10.03
C PHE A 148 -7.56 2.02 -11.25
N SER A 149 -6.66 2.11 -12.22
CA SER A 149 -6.89 2.81 -13.47
C SER A 149 -7.93 2.08 -14.31
N GLU A 150 -7.81 0.77 -14.41
CA GLU A 150 -8.77 -0.07 -15.15
C GLU A 150 -10.15 -0.06 -14.48
N GLU A 151 -10.23 -0.13 -13.16
CA GLU A 151 -11.49 -0.07 -12.43
C GLU A 151 -12.20 1.28 -12.64
N ARG A 152 -11.46 2.41 -12.60
CA ARG A 152 -12.02 3.74 -12.86
C ARG A 152 -12.49 3.87 -14.31
N LEU A 153 -11.72 3.35 -15.26
CA LEU A 153 -12.11 3.32 -16.66
C LEU A 153 -13.39 2.50 -16.87
N GLN A 154 -13.51 1.38 -16.18
CA GLN A 154 -14.72 0.55 -16.24
C GLN A 154 -15.94 1.32 -15.69
N VAL A 155 -15.82 1.96 -14.53
CA VAL A 155 -16.90 2.80 -13.97
C VAL A 155 -17.32 3.90 -14.94
N TYR A 156 -16.34 4.55 -15.61
CA TYR A 156 -16.63 5.57 -16.61
C TYR A 156 -17.43 5.02 -17.81
N ARG A 157 -17.15 3.79 -18.23
CA ARG A 157 -17.86 3.14 -19.34
C ARG A 157 -19.27 2.67 -18.96
N ASP A 158 -19.47 2.33 -17.69
CA ASP A 158 -20.73 1.77 -17.17
C ASP A 158 -21.80 2.85 -16.89
N VAL A 159 -21.40 4.12 -16.80
CA VAL A 159 -22.30 5.26 -16.54
C VAL A 159 -22.71 5.96 -17.84
#